data_9f0b3032a7938627da9a476bcfa4f12b
#
_entry.id   9f0b3032a7938627da9a476bcfa4f12b
#
_cell.length_a   1.000
_cell.length_b   1.000
_cell.length_c   1.000
_cell.angle_alpha   90.00
_cell.angle_beta   90.00
_cell.angle_gamma   90.00
#
_symmetry.space_group_name_H-M   'P 1'
#
loop_
_entity.id
_entity.type
_entity.pdbx_description
1 polymer ?
#
loop_
_entity_poly.entity_id
_entity_poly.type
_entity_poly.pdbx_seq_one_letter_code
_entity_poly.pdbx_strand_id
1 'polypeptide(L)'
;FDLGAPERLDLAGVDVVLMRQDPPFDMSYITATHLLEHIHPATLVVNDPAAVRGAPEKLFVTHFPDLMPPTLITCNREQILEFRAEHEDIIVKPLFGNGGAGVFHITPGDENLNALLEVFTGLYREPIIIQRYEPAVRDGDKRIILIDGEPAGALNRVPAKGESRSNLHVGGTALQSTLTKREEEICAAIGPALKEQGLIFVGIDVIGYARARVDGVK
;
A
#
# COMPACT_ATOMS: atom_id res chain seq x y z
N PHE A 1 -17.89 -15.93 -15.62
CA PHE A 1 -17.63 -17.33 -15.25
C PHE A 1 -18.69 -17.78 -14.25
N ASP A 2 -19.03 -19.07 -14.27
CA ASP A 2 -19.98 -19.65 -13.34
C ASP A 2 -19.21 -20.35 -12.22
N LEU A 3 -19.63 -20.11 -10.99
CA LEU A 3 -19.09 -20.81 -9.82
C LEU A 3 -19.83 -22.14 -9.66
N GLY A 4 -19.06 -23.24 -9.47
CA GLY A 4 -19.61 -24.53 -9.08
C GLY A 4 -20.08 -24.56 -7.62
N ALA A 5 -20.57 -25.69 -7.18
CA ALA A 5 -20.90 -25.89 -5.76
C ALA A 5 -19.62 -25.81 -4.91
N PRO A 6 -19.71 -25.26 -3.67
CA PRO A 6 -18.56 -25.23 -2.77
C PRO A 6 -18.12 -26.64 -2.40
N GLU A 7 -16.81 -26.89 -2.41
CA GLU A 7 -16.21 -28.14 -2.00
C GLU A 7 -15.27 -27.93 -0.82
N ARG A 8 -15.04 -28.97 -0.01
CA ARG A 8 -14.03 -28.95 1.05
C ARG A 8 -12.69 -29.37 0.46
N LEU A 9 -11.67 -28.54 0.70
CA LEU A 9 -10.30 -28.82 0.32
C LEU A 9 -9.40 -28.79 1.55
N ASP A 10 -8.60 -29.83 1.76
CA ASP A 10 -7.54 -29.82 2.75
C ASP A 10 -6.32 -29.09 2.15
N LEU A 11 -6.03 -27.91 2.70
CA LEU A 11 -4.91 -27.09 2.22
C LEU A 11 -3.53 -27.69 2.53
N ALA A 12 -3.43 -28.62 3.48
CA ALA A 12 -2.18 -29.35 3.71
C ALA A 12 -1.87 -30.37 2.59
N GLY A 13 -2.84 -30.68 1.74
CA GLY A 13 -2.69 -31.60 0.62
C GLY A 13 -2.38 -30.93 -0.73
N VAL A 14 -2.16 -29.60 -0.76
CA VAL A 14 -1.79 -28.88 -1.98
C VAL A 14 -0.33 -28.43 -1.93
N ASP A 15 0.28 -28.18 -3.08
CA ASP A 15 1.69 -27.76 -3.15
C ASP A 15 1.88 -26.29 -2.73
N VAL A 16 0.94 -25.43 -3.12
CA VAL A 16 1.03 -23.98 -2.90
C VAL A 16 -0.34 -23.37 -2.58
N VAL A 17 -0.37 -22.49 -1.61
CA VAL A 17 -1.51 -21.60 -1.31
C VAL A 17 -1.11 -20.17 -1.61
N LEU A 18 -1.76 -19.54 -2.59
CA LEU A 18 -1.60 -18.11 -2.86
C LEU A 18 -2.60 -17.33 -1.99
N MET A 19 -2.09 -16.63 -0.98
CA MET A 19 -2.91 -15.78 -0.12
C MET A 19 -3.29 -14.50 -0.87
N ARG A 20 -4.41 -14.55 -1.59
CA ARG A 20 -4.93 -13.43 -2.40
C ARG A 20 -6.20 -12.83 -1.81
N GLN A 21 -6.33 -12.91 -0.49
CA GLN A 21 -7.44 -12.29 0.22
C GLN A 21 -7.46 -10.79 -0.01
N ASP A 22 -8.64 -10.26 -0.35
CA ASP A 22 -8.84 -8.81 -0.49
C ASP A 22 -8.78 -8.12 0.89
N PRO A 23 -8.30 -6.87 0.94
CA PRO A 23 -8.41 -6.04 2.14
C PRO A 23 -9.89 -5.88 2.58
N PRO A 24 -10.14 -5.45 3.82
CA PRO A 24 -9.25 -4.71 4.72
C PRO A 24 -8.27 -5.60 5.47
N PHE A 25 -7.14 -5.02 5.89
CA PHE A 25 -6.18 -5.64 6.80
C PHE A 25 -6.72 -5.51 8.24
N ASP A 26 -7.63 -6.39 8.59
CA ASP A 26 -8.38 -6.44 9.85
C ASP A 26 -8.15 -7.77 10.59
N MET A 27 -8.87 -7.97 11.67
CA MET A 27 -8.76 -9.22 12.45
C MET A 27 -9.18 -10.47 11.66
N SER A 28 -10.05 -10.36 10.67
CA SER A 28 -10.38 -11.48 9.78
C SER A 28 -9.19 -11.85 8.90
N TYR A 29 -8.53 -10.84 8.34
CA TYR A 29 -7.31 -11.03 7.56
C TYR A 29 -6.19 -11.62 8.42
N ILE A 30 -5.95 -11.07 9.61
CA ILE A 30 -4.95 -11.56 10.58
C ILE A 30 -5.26 -13.02 10.98
N THR A 31 -6.53 -13.34 11.25
CA THR A 31 -6.94 -14.70 11.60
C THR A 31 -6.63 -15.70 10.48
N ALA A 32 -6.89 -15.33 9.21
CA ALA A 32 -6.57 -16.18 8.07
C ALA A 32 -5.05 -16.47 8.00
N THR A 33 -4.20 -15.48 8.27
CA THR A 33 -2.74 -15.70 8.31
C THR A 33 -2.34 -16.67 9.42
N HIS A 34 -2.92 -16.56 10.62
CA HIS A 34 -2.65 -17.50 11.71
C HIS A 34 -3.05 -18.93 11.35
N LEU A 35 -4.19 -19.12 10.68
CA LEU A 35 -4.62 -20.45 10.25
C LEU A 35 -3.69 -21.05 9.18
N LEU A 36 -3.25 -20.24 8.23
CA LEU A 36 -2.34 -20.67 7.17
C LEU A 36 -0.92 -20.98 7.70
N GLU A 37 -0.51 -20.38 8.80
CA GLU A 37 0.77 -20.65 9.45
C GLU A 37 0.89 -22.11 9.93
N HIS A 38 -0.24 -22.79 10.25
CA HIS A 38 -0.24 -24.19 10.67
C HIS A 38 0.20 -25.17 9.57
N ILE A 39 0.07 -24.79 8.31
CA ILE A 39 0.45 -25.63 7.16
C ILE A 39 1.76 -25.19 6.52
N HIS A 40 2.20 -23.95 6.76
CA HIS A 40 3.47 -23.42 6.29
C HIS A 40 4.64 -23.92 7.17
N PRO A 41 5.81 -24.29 6.61
CA PRO A 41 6.18 -24.29 5.19
C PRO A 41 5.95 -25.64 4.46
N ALA A 42 5.32 -26.63 5.10
CA ALA A 42 5.07 -27.93 4.47
C ALA A 42 4.22 -27.77 3.19
N THR A 43 3.16 -26.97 3.25
CA THR A 43 2.54 -26.37 2.08
C THR A 43 3.08 -24.95 1.94
N LEU A 44 3.63 -24.61 0.79
CA LEU A 44 4.14 -23.25 0.54
C LEU A 44 2.99 -22.24 0.54
N VAL A 45 2.92 -21.38 1.53
CA VAL A 45 2.00 -20.22 1.52
C VAL A 45 2.73 -19.00 1.01
N VAL A 46 2.21 -18.34 -0.01
CA VAL A 46 2.77 -17.12 -0.60
C VAL A 46 1.83 -15.93 -0.32
N ASN A 47 2.26 -14.93 0.43
CA ASN A 47 3.55 -14.80 1.12
C ASN A 47 3.53 -15.55 2.47
N ASP A 48 4.71 -15.65 3.11
CA ASP A 48 4.82 -16.20 4.47
C ASP A 48 3.76 -15.54 5.38
N PRO A 49 2.91 -16.32 6.08
CA PRO A 49 1.80 -15.75 6.85
C PRO A 49 2.23 -14.86 8.02
N ALA A 50 3.35 -15.18 8.66
CA ALA A 50 3.88 -14.37 9.75
C ALA A 50 4.46 -13.05 9.21
N ALA A 51 5.15 -13.10 8.06
CA ALA A 51 5.67 -11.92 7.39
C ALA A 51 4.56 -10.97 6.92
N VAL A 52 3.47 -11.50 6.38
CA VAL A 52 2.30 -10.70 5.98
C VAL A 52 1.73 -9.93 7.17
N ARG A 53 1.61 -10.54 8.34
CA ARG A 53 1.18 -9.85 9.57
C ARG A 53 2.15 -8.74 9.98
N GLY A 54 3.45 -8.97 9.80
CA GLY A 54 4.53 -8.03 10.15
C GLY A 54 4.70 -6.89 9.14
N ALA A 55 4.05 -6.95 7.97
CA ALA A 55 4.24 -6.00 6.88
C ALA A 55 2.93 -5.30 6.45
N PRO A 56 2.23 -4.57 7.35
CA PRO A 56 1.09 -3.73 6.94
C PRO A 56 1.55 -2.71 5.89
N GLU A 57 0.83 -2.60 4.79
CA GLU A 57 1.27 -1.90 3.57
C GLU A 57 1.85 -0.49 3.78
N LYS A 58 1.19 0.34 4.60
CA LYS A 58 1.61 1.72 4.83
C LYS A 58 2.61 1.88 5.96
N LEU A 59 2.79 0.86 6.81
CA LEU A 59 3.79 0.85 7.87
C LEU A 59 5.11 0.25 7.39
N PHE A 60 5.07 -0.83 6.60
CA PHE A 60 6.29 -1.46 6.12
C PHE A 60 7.20 -0.50 5.35
N VAL A 61 6.63 0.40 4.54
CA VAL A 61 7.39 1.40 3.78
C VAL A 61 8.20 2.35 4.67
N THR A 62 7.83 2.53 5.94
CA THR A 62 8.58 3.40 6.89
C THR A 62 9.97 2.89 7.23
N HIS A 63 10.29 1.63 6.90
CA HIS A 63 11.66 1.12 6.98
C HIS A 63 12.58 1.74 5.90
N PHE A 64 12.02 2.44 4.92
CA PHE A 64 12.73 3.06 3.80
C PHE A 64 12.42 4.56 3.71
N PRO A 65 12.74 5.36 4.74
CA PRO A 65 12.32 6.77 4.82
C PRO A 65 12.84 7.63 3.66
N ASP A 66 14.02 7.28 3.11
CA ASP A 66 14.62 7.99 1.98
C ASP A 66 13.92 7.71 0.64
N LEU A 67 13.06 6.69 0.60
CA LEU A 67 12.32 6.27 -0.59
C LEU A 67 10.84 6.66 -0.54
N MET A 68 10.38 7.32 0.53
CA MET A 68 8.99 7.72 0.69
C MET A 68 8.84 9.25 0.79
N PRO A 69 7.68 9.83 0.46
CA PRO A 69 7.40 11.24 0.74
C PRO A 69 7.54 11.55 2.24
N PRO A 70 7.83 12.79 2.63
CA PRO A 70 7.69 13.23 4.02
C PRO A 70 6.35 12.75 4.57
N THR A 71 6.40 12.00 5.67
CA THR A 71 5.25 11.28 6.21
C THR A 71 5.23 11.42 7.72
N LEU A 72 4.04 11.68 8.26
CA LEU A 72 3.74 11.69 9.68
C LEU A 72 2.64 10.67 9.95
N ILE A 73 2.82 9.83 10.98
CA ILE A 73 1.82 8.88 11.46
C ILE A 73 1.51 9.22 12.90
N THR A 74 0.32 9.74 13.18
CA THR A 74 -0.02 10.25 14.50
C THR A 74 -1.54 10.33 14.73
N CYS A 75 -1.94 10.41 16.01
CA CYS A 75 -3.27 10.84 16.46
C CYS A 75 -3.24 12.29 16.98
N ASN A 76 -2.07 12.91 17.08
CA ASN A 76 -1.90 14.22 17.69
C ASN A 76 -2.23 15.33 16.68
N ARG A 77 -3.31 16.07 16.97
CA ARG A 77 -3.79 17.16 16.11
C ARG A 77 -2.75 18.29 15.95
N GLU A 78 -2.02 18.63 16.99
CA GLU A 78 -1.03 19.71 16.94
C GLU A 78 0.10 19.36 15.98
N GLN A 79 0.62 18.13 16.04
CA GLN A 79 1.64 17.64 15.10
C GLN A 79 1.14 17.65 13.65
N ILE A 80 -0.15 17.37 13.42
CA ILE A 80 -0.73 17.42 12.07
C ILE A 80 -0.76 18.86 11.54
N LEU A 81 -1.11 19.81 12.40
CA LEU A 81 -1.14 21.23 12.02
C LEU A 81 0.28 21.77 11.76
N GLU A 82 1.27 21.36 12.55
CA GLU A 82 2.69 21.68 12.34
C GLU A 82 3.18 21.10 11.01
N PHE A 83 2.89 19.84 10.73
CA PHE A 83 3.26 19.18 9.47
C PHE A 83 2.62 19.89 8.26
N ARG A 84 1.34 20.30 8.37
CA ARG A 84 0.67 21.08 7.33
C ARG A 84 1.33 22.45 7.16
N ALA A 85 1.72 23.13 8.25
CA ALA A 85 2.38 24.42 8.16
C ALA A 85 3.75 24.34 7.45
N GLU A 86 4.45 23.20 7.62
CA GLU A 86 5.74 22.97 6.94
C GLU A 86 5.58 22.61 5.46
N HIS A 87 4.58 21.77 5.14
CA HIS A 87 4.45 21.18 3.79
C HIS A 87 3.33 21.77 2.95
N GLU A 88 2.44 22.60 3.55
CA GLU A 88 1.31 23.32 2.96
C GLU A 88 0.27 22.38 2.29
N ASP A 89 0.71 21.62 1.29
CA ASP A 89 -0.11 20.73 0.46
C ASP A 89 0.08 19.27 0.90
N ILE A 90 -0.96 18.66 1.47
CA ILE A 90 -0.85 17.37 2.15
C ILE A 90 -1.96 16.40 1.74
N ILE A 91 -1.66 15.12 1.89
CA ILE A 91 -2.62 14.03 1.84
C ILE A 91 -2.90 13.53 3.26
N VAL A 92 -4.18 13.38 3.59
CA VAL A 92 -4.64 12.73 4.83
C VAL A 92 -5.36 11.44 4.46
N LYS A 93 -4.96 10.33 5.06
CA LYS A 93 -5.54 9.01 4.75
C LYS A 93 -5.54 8.09 5.97
N PRO A 94 -6.48 7.09 6.05
CA PRO A 94 -6.45 6.10 7.12
C PRO A 94 -5.20 5.22 6.98
N LEU A 95 -4.65 4.79 8.12
CA LEU A 95 -3.49 3.90 8.14
C LEU A 95 -3.82 2.54 7.51
N PHE A 96 -4.97 1.98 7.86
CA PHE A 96 -5.51 0.76 7.28
C PHE A 96 -6.67 1.10 6.35
N GLY A 97 -6.48 0.94 5.06
CA GLY A 97 -7.47 1.25 4.04
C GLY A 97 -6.94 0.93 2.65
N ASN A 98 -7.83 0.69 1.71
CA ASN A 98 -7.49 0.23 0.37
C ASN A 98 -8.31 0.95 -0.70
N GLY A 99 -7.92 0.78 -1.96
CA GLY A 99 -8.68 1.27 -3.11
C GLY A 99 -8.85 2.79 -3.20
N GLY A 100 -8.08 3.57 -2.44
CA GLY A 100 -8.21 5.03 -2.37
C GLY A 100 -9.34 5.54 -1.48
N ALA A 101 -10.00 4.66 -0.72
CA ALA A 101 -11.04 5.08 0.22
C ALA A 101 -10.44 5.90 1.37
N GLY A 102 -11.10 7.02 1.72
CA GLY A 102 -10.66 7.89 2.80
C GLY A 102 -9.37 8.68 2.52
N VAL A 103 -8.94 8.79 1.27
CA VAL A 103 -7.80 9.62 0.87
C VAL A 103 -8.30 11.03 0.56
N PHE A 104 -7.79 12.01 1.29
CA PHE A 104 -8.15 13.41 1.14
C PHE A 104 -6.92 14.25 0.80
N HIS A 105 -7.05 15.05 -0.23
CA HIS A 105 -6.08 16.05 -0.62
C HIS A 105 -6.46 17.39 0.02
N ILE A 106 -5.65 17.88 0.92
CA ILE A 106 -5.85 19.14 1.65
C ILE A 106 -4.88 20.16 1.09
N THR A 107 -5.41 21.08 0.30
CA THR A 107 -4.65 22.15 -0.35
C THR A 107 -4.33 23.29 0.62
N PRO A 108 -3.37 24.19 0.28
CA PRO A 108 -3.15 25.40 1.05
C PRO A 108 -4.46 26.22 1.17
N GLY A 109 -4.79 26.64 2.39
CA GLY A 109 -6.01 27.40 2.65
C GLY A 109 -7.30 26.60 2.77
N ASP A 110 -7.28 25.25 2.63
CA ASP A 110 -8.45 24.43 2.88
C ASP A 110 -8.86 24.50 4.36
N GLU A 111 -10.08 24.95 4.60
CA GLU A 111 -10.63 25.15 5.95
C GLU A 111 -11.20 23.86 6.56
N ASN A 112 -11.34 22.79 5.77
CA ASN A 112 -11.99 21.55 6.18
C ASN A 112 -11.10 20.61 7.00
N LEU A 113 -9.79 20.87 7.12
CA LEU A 113 -8.88 19.97 7.82
C LEU A 113 -9.36 19.64 9.23
N ASN A 114 -9.81 20.63 9.99
CA ASN A 114 -10.26 20.40 11.36
C ASN A 114 -11.49 19.47 11.43
N ALA A 115 -12.49 19.73 10.58
CA ALA A 115 -13.67 18.89 10.49
C ALA A 115 -13.32 17.46 10.02
N LEU A 116 -12.38 17.35 9.09
CA LEU A 116 -11.86 16.05 8.61
C LEU A 116 -11.19 15.27 9.74
N LEU A 117 -10.36 15.92 10.56
CA LEU A 117 -9.70 15.27 11.70
C LEU A 117 -10.71 14.80 12.75
N GLU A 118 -11.79 15.55 12.99
CA GLU A 118 -12.89 15.12 13.86
C GLU A 118 -13.58 13.86 13.33
N VAL A 119 -13.82 13.79 12.03
CA VAL A 119 -14.38 12.58 11.38
C VAL A 119 -13.43 11.40 11.53
N PHE A 120 -12.14 11.59 11.29
CA PHE A 120 -11.15 10.51 11.41
C PHE A 120 -11.06 9.99 12.86
N THR A 121 -10.96 10.88 13.85
CA THR A 121 -10.90 10.49 15.26
C THR A 121 -12.20 9.85 15.75
N GLY A 122 -13.32 10.15 15.13
CA GLY A 122 -14.60 9.50 15.43
C GLY A 122 -14.75 8.10 14.82
N LEU A 123 -14.11 7.86 13.69
CA LEU A 123 -14.22 6.60 12.94
C LEU A 123 -13.09 5.60 13.27
N TYR A 124 -11.88 6.10 13.55
CA TYR A 124 -10.69 5.28 13.73
C TYR A 124 -10.09 5.48 15.13
N ARG A 125 -9.59 4.41 15.71
CA ARG A 125 -8.78 4.45 16.94
C ARG A 125 -7.29 4.47 16.64
N GLU A 126 -6.93 4.00 15.46
CA GLU A 126 -5.56 3.92 14.95
C GLU A 126 -5.07 5.32 14.55
N PRO A 127 -3.76 5.55 14.59
CA PRO A 127 -3.17 6.74 14.00
C PRO A 127 -3.57 6.88 12.52
N ILE A 128 -3.62 8.11 12.07
CA ILE A 128 -3.79 8.43 10.65
C ILE A 128 -2.44 8.78 10.03
N ILE A 129 -2.34 8.65 8.73
CA ILE A 129 -1.14 8.98 7.97
C ILE A 129 -1.34 10.29 7.23
N ILE A 130 -0.41 11.20 7.42
CA ILE A 130 -0.33 12.49 6.73
C ILE A 130 0.94 12.47 5.87
N GLN A 131 0.83 12.81 4.61
CA GLN A 131 1.93 12.84 3.68
C GLN A 131 1.98 14.17 2.93
N ARG A 132 3.19 14.66 2.61
CA ARG A 132 3.31 15.73 1.65
C ARG A 132 2.72 15.29 0.31
N TYR A 133 1.92 16.15 -0.31
CA TYR A 133 1.37 15.88 -1.63
C TYR A 133 2.49 15.88 -2.69
N GLU A 134 2.46 14.87 -3.54
CA GLU A 134 3.38 14.75 -4.68
C GLU A 134 2.59 15.00 -5.97
N PRO A 135 2.74 16.18 -6.60
CA PRO A 135 1.96 16.53 -7.80
C PRO A 135 2.10 15.54 -8.96
N ALA A 136 3.23 14.84 -9.01
CA ALA A 136 3.49 13.82 -10.03
C ALA A 136 2.50 12.65 -10.02
N VAL A 137 1.70 12.48 -8.96
CA VAL A 137 0.60 11.48 -8.94
C VAL A 137 -0.44 11.74 -10.04
N ARG A 138 -0.54 12.97 -10.53
CA ARG A 138 -1.44 13.32 -11.65
C ARG A 138 -1.06 12.67 -12.97
N ASP A 139 0.22 12.35 -13.14
CA ASP A 139 0.74 11.64 -14.31
C ASP A 139 0.62 10.11 -14.14
N GLY A 140 0.18 9.68 -12.97
CA GLY A 140 -0.01 8.29 -12.58
C GLY A 140 0.86 7.86 -11.43
N ASP A 141 0.53 6.69 -10.88
CA ASP A 141 1.40 5.91 -10.02
C ASP A 141 1.77 4.60 -10.71
N LYS A 142 3.00 4.19 -10.56
CA LYS A 142 3.46 2.96 -11.17
C LYS A 142 3.44 1.83 -10.13
N ARG A 143 2.69 0.77 -10.44
CA ARG A 143 2.76 -0.48 -9.69
C ARG A 143 3.84 -1.37 -10.29
N ILE A 144 4.85 -1.69 -9.49
CA ILE A 144 5.91 -2.64 -9.85
C ILE A 144 5.67 -3.92 -9.07
N ILE A 145 5.64 -5.04 -9.76
CA ILE A 145 5.51 -6.37 -9.14
C ILE A 145 6.91 -6.93 -8.94
N LEU A 146 7.21 -7.29 -7.70
CA LEU A 146 8.43 -8.01 -7.35
C LEU A 146 8.09 -9.47 -7.05
N ILE A 147 8.95 -10.36 -7.53
CA ILE A 147 8.91 -11.79 -7.22
C ILE A 147 10.29 -12.16 -6.65
N ASP A 148 10.30 -12.70 -5.45
CA ASP A 148 11.54 -13.04 -4.72
C ASP A 148 12.55 -11.87 -4.66
N GLY A 149 12.01 -10.64 -4.47
CA GLY A 149 12.79 -9.41 -4.40
C GLY A 149 13.19 -8.79 -5.74
N GLU A 150 12.94 -9.46 -6.87
CA GLU A 150 13.32 -8.99 -8.20
C GLU A 150 12.11 -8.45 -8.99
N PRO A 151 12.26 -7.36 -9.76
CA PRO A 151 11.17 -6.80 -10.54
C PRO A 151 10.76 -7.75 -11.69
N ALA A 152 9.49 -8.16 -11.69
CA ALA A 152 8.91 -9.07 -12.69
C ALA A 152 8.05 -8.34 -13.74
N GLY A 153 7.56 -7.14 -13.41
CA GLY A 153 6.74 -6.36 -14.34
C GLY A 153 6.23 -5.06 -13.72
N ALA A 154 5.76 -4.15 -14.58
CA ALA A 154 5.23 -2.87 -14.13
C ALA A 154 4.04 -2.40 -14.97
N LEU A 155 3.14 -1.67 -14.32
CA LEU A 155 2.05 -0.96 -14.99
C LEU A 155 1.91 0.45 -14.38
N ASN A 156 1.61 1.43 -15.22
CA ASN A 156 1.28 2.77 -14.78
C ASN A 156 -0.25 2.90 -14.65
N ARG A 157 -0.72 3.37 -13.49
CA ARG A 157 -2.14 3.63 -13.24
C ARG A 157 -2.37 5.13 -13.33
N VAL A 158 -3.07 5.56 -14.36
CA VAL A 158 -3.36 6.97 -14.61
C VAL A 158 -4.73 7.32 -14.06
N PRO A 159 -4.85 8.38 -13.23
CA PRO A 159 -6.13 8.83 -12.69
C PRO A 159 -7.12 9.19 -13.78
N ALA A 160 -8.41 8.98 -13.51
CA ALA A 160 -9.47 9.50 -14.37
C ALA A 160 -9.48 11.05 -14.35
N LYS A 161 -10.01 11.66 -15.41
CA LYS A 161 -10.10 13.12 -15.50
C LYS A 161 -10.92 13.69 -14.33
N GLY A 162 -10.32 14.59 -13.56
CA GLY A 162 -10.94 15.20 -12.37
C GLY A 162 -10.78 14.40 -11.08
N GLU A 163 -10.16 13.22 -11.11
CA GLU A 163 -9.84 12.42 -9.94
C GLU A 163 -8.35 12.57 -9.58
N SER A 164 -8.04 12.54 -8.31
CA SER A 164 -6.64 12.57 -7.83
C SER A 164 -6.08 11.18 -7.53
N ARG A 165 -6.94 10.18 -7.43
CA ARG A 165 -6.58 8.80 -7.11
C ARG A 165 -6.42 7.99 -8.39
N SER A 166 -5.34 7.25 -8.51
CA SER A 166 -5.00 6.41 -9.67
C SER A 166 -5.52 4.98 -9.58
N ASN A 167 -6.16 4.62 -8.47
CA ASN A 167 -6.67 3.27 -8.26
C ASN A 167 -7.68 2.85 -9.33
N LEU A 168 -7.55 1.62 -9.83
CA LEU A 168 -8.45 1.07 -10.86
C LEU A 168 -9.92 1.02 -10.41
N HIS A 169 -10.17 0.81 -9.11
CA HIS A 169 -11.51 0.80 -8.53
C HIS A 169 -12.25 2.14 -8.62
N VAL A 170 -11.53 3.24 -8.77
CA VAL A 170 -12.10 4.59 -8.92
C VAL A 170 -11.97 5.13 -10.35
N GLY A 171 -11.81 4.23 -11.33
CA GLY A 171 -11.81 4.57 -12.75
C GLY A 171 -10.43 4.88 -13.35
N GLY A 172 -9.35 4.62 -12.63
CA GLY A 172 -7.99 4.71 -13.17
C GLY A 172 -7.78 3.73 -14.34
N THR A 173 -6.89 4.09 -15.26
CA THR A 173 -6.52 3.26 -16.42
C THR A 173 -5.14 2.67 -16.22
N ALA A 174 -5.01 1.35 -16.43
CA ALA A 174 -3.71 0.66 -16.38
C ALA A 174 -3.04 0.63 -17.76
N LEU A 175 -1.81 1.10 -17.83
CA LEU A 175 -0.98 1.07 -19.04
C LEU A 175 0.29 0.26 -18.75
N GLN A 176 0.66 -0.64 -19.65
CA GLN A 176 1.93 -1.36 -19.53
C GLN A 176 3.09 -0.35 -19.47
N SER A 177 4.06 -0.61 -18.60
CA SER A 177 5.20 0.28 -18.39
C SER A 177 6.49 -0.51 -18.18
N THR A 178 7.61 0.15 -18.46
CA THR A 178 8.95 -0.34 -18.15
C THR A 178 9.53 0.42 -16.97
N LEU A 179 10.50 -0.14 -16.28
CA LEU A 179 11.18 0.54 -15.18
C LEU A 179 12.16 1.58 -15.71
N THR A 180 12.22 2.69 -15.00
CA THR A 180 13.32 3.66 -15.13
C THR A 180 14.50 3.18 -14.28
N LYS A 181 15.70 3.71 -14.54
CA LYS A 181 16.89 3.42 -13.73
C LYS A 181 16.65 3.68 -12.23
N ARG A 182 15.94 4.76 -11.90
CA ARG A 182 15.63 5.09 -10.49
C ARG A 182 14.69 4.08 -9.85
N GLU A 183 13.73 3.57 -10.59
CA GLU A 183 12.82 2.53 -10.11
C GLU A 183 13.53 1.19 -9.93
N GLU A 184 14.49 0.87 -10.80
CA GLU A 184 15.39 -0.30 -10.61
C GLU A 184 16.23 -0.15 -9.33
N GLU A 185 16.80 1.03 -9.06
CA GLU A 185 17.52 1.33 -7.82
C GLU A 185 16.62 1.14 -6.57
N ILE A 186 15.35 1.57 -6.63
CA ILE A 186 14.39 1.39 -5.55
C ILE A 186 14.11 -0.10 -5.34
N CYS A 187 13.85 -0.85 -6.41
CA CYS A 187 13.63 -2.29 -6.32
C CYS A 187 14.85 -3.00 -5.70
N ALA A 188 16.05 -2.64 -6.13
CA ALA A 188 17.29 -3.20 -5.59
C ALA A 188 17.51 -2.86 -4.10
N ALA A 189 17.04 -1.70 -3.64
CA ALA A 189 17.13 -1.30 -2.24
C ALA A 189 16.12 -2.03 -1.34
N ILE A 190 14.91 -2.31 -1.85
CA ILE A 190 13.81 -2.91 -1.08
C ILE A 190 13.85 -4.44 -1.18
N GLY A 191 14.20 -5.00 -2.34
CA GLY A 191 14.11 -6.42 -2.67
C GLY A 191 14.76 -7.35 -1.63
N PRO A 192 16.01 -7.10 -1.17
CA PRO A 192 16.66 -7.94 -0.15
C PRO A 192 15.86 -8.05 1.14
N ALA A 193 15.29 -6.94 1.63
CA ALA A 193 14.50 -6.94 2.87
C ALA A 193 13.18 -7.71 2.71
N LEU A 194 12.54 -7.64 1.54
CA LEU A 194 11.34 -8.42 1.23
C LEU A 194 11.65 -9.91 1.23
N LYS A 195 12.74 -10.29 0.55
CA LYS A 195 13.18 -11.68 0.44
C LYS A 195 13.55 -12.27 1.79
N GLU A 196 14.30 -11.55 2.62
CA GLU A 196 14.69 -11.98 3.97
C GLU A 196 13.46 -12.26 4.85
N GLN A 197 12.37 -11.52 4.66
CA GLN A 197 11.12 -11.70 5.39
C GLN A 197 10.18 -12.75 4.79
N GLY A 198 10.51 -13.40 3.68
CA GLY A 198 9.62 -14.36 3.02
C GLY A 198 8.45 -13.69 2.26
N LEU A 199 8.56 -12.40 1.96
CA LEU A 199 7.61 -11.65 1.14
C LEU A 199 7.95 -11.85 -0.34
N ILE A 200 7.53 -12.99 -0.89
CA ILE A 200 7.92 -13.46 -2.23
C ILE A 200 7.19 -12.69 -3.34
N PHE A 201 5.90 -12.42 -3.16
CA PHE A 201 5.06 -11.77 -4.18
C PHE A 201 4.56 -10.42 -3.65
N VAL A 202 5.16 -9.34 -4.12
CA VAL A 202 4.92 -7.98 -3.59
C VAL A 202 4.66 -7.00 -4.72
N GLY A 203 3.71 -6.09 -4.52
CA GLY A 203 3.52 -4.91 -5.36
C GLY A 203 3.98 -3.65 -4.64
N ILE A 204 4.87 -2.89 -5.22
CA ILE A 204 5.22 -1.55 -4.75
C ILE A 204 4.61 -0.49 -5.65
N ASP A 205 4.11 0.59 -5.04
CA ASP A 205 3.55 1.73 -5.74
C ASP A 205 4.56 2.89 -5.71
N VAL A 206 4.89 3.42 -6.87
CA VAL A 206 5.92 4.44 -7.04
C VAL A 206 5.34 5.66 -7.76
N ILE A 207 5.53 6.86 -7.19
CA ILE A 207 5.04 8.12 -7.73
C ILE A 207 6.21 8.95 -8.25
N GLY A 208 6.08 9.46 -9.48
CA GLY A 208 6.99 10.40 -10.10
C GLY A 208 8.19 9.80 -10.82
N TYR A 209 8.56 10.42 -11.91
CA TYR A 209 9.66 9.96 -12.77
C TYR A 209 11.05 10.42 -12.30
N ALA A 210 11.14 11.52 -11.56
CA ALA A 210 12.42 12.13 -11.19
C ALA A 210 12.85 11.84 -9.74
N ARG A 211 11.89 11.55 -8.85
CA ARG A 211 12.11 11.15 -7.45
C ARG A 211 11.08 10.08 -7.11
N ALA A 212 11.26 8.91 -7.67
CA ALA A 212 10.39 7.79 -7.36
C ALA A 212 10.38 7.57 -5.85
N ARG A 213 9.20 7.57 -5.25
CA ARG A 213 8.94 7.33 -3.84
C ARG A 213 7.92 6.21 -3.73
N VAL A 214 8.06 5.37 -2.75
CA VAL A 214 7.18 4.23 -2.52
C VAL A 214 5.99 4.69 -1.68
N ASP A 215 4.76 4.44 -2.14
CA ASP A 215 3.55 4.82 -1.41
C ASP A 215 2.96 3.68 -0.57
N GLY A 216 3.44 2.48 -0.77
CA GLY A 216 3.03 1.29 0.01
C GLY A 216 3.49 -0.02 -0.62
N VAL A 217 3.61 -1.03 0.21
CA VAL A 217 3.89 -2.42 -0.17
C VAL A 217 2.58 -3.21 -0.03
N LYS A 218 2.13 -3.87 -1.09
CA LYS A 218 0.91 -4.70 -1.09
C LYS A 218 1.22 -6.14 -1.44
#